data_c9176dbd256944dfece206cd7bc30aa9
#
_entry.id   c9176dbd256944dfece206cd7bc30aa9
#
_cell.length_a   1.000
_cell.length_b   1.000
_cell.length_c   1.000
_cell.angle_alpha   90.00
_cell.angle_beta   90.00
_cell.angle_gamma   90.00
#
_symmetry.space_group_name_H-M   'P 1'
#
loop_
_entity.id
_entity.type
_entity.pdbx_description
1 polymer ?
#
loop_
_entity_poly.entity_id
_entity_poly.type
_entity_poly.pdbx_seq_one_letter_code
_entity_poly.pdbx_strand_id
1 'polypeptide(L)'
;MSENIFSKDIETNKELVITPGAPIERVAKTIRAVAAGPLYERGAAFAREIEEKFVSDFEKPGDKMAHVSTFLVVGDTVYMTYYANTKEPSEDPKNQTARLVYAPVDDIENKTFLDLQSTGDTVGDQIIDMVYDTILMQKDEDTLYVLWTARTTEENYYRFYCPFTISTKTLGRVGVNRFKVGDVVNDFSASGIRSALAANDIPCKKMYSDIGIMQKLSCRTEKGIPYYYSGTYSGDFTAIIKSADLVTWEYVSQPDFINDSKWENATYVLGDKVYYFVRQQDTNKCGFLTAYDLIDGTWDTPVEVEDCQSRGDFIFYQDRLFLFHAPTDREHIGILEVDPQDLSNTKIVLQAKMHSSCFYPFVQYYRDGELAMSYTVARQHIRLGRFTLSAYL
;
A
#
# COMPACT_ATOMS: atom_id res chain seq x y z
N MET A 1 -27.52 -7.07 18.88
CA MET A 1 -26.75 -5.87 19.23
C MET A 1 -25.42 -6.36 19.80
N SER A 2 -24.40 -6.42 18.97
CA SER A 2 -23.04 -6.72 19.42
C SER A 2 -22.50 -5.45 20.06
N GLU A 3 -22.36 -5.45 21.36
CA GLU A 3 -21.62 -4.41 22.05
C GLU A 3 -20.22 -4.31 21.45
N ASN A 4 -19.83 -3.12 21.12
CA ASN A 4 -18.54 -2.80 20.53
C ASN A 4 -17.46 -3.16 21.57
N ILE A 5 -16.86 -4.33 21.42
CA ILE A 5 -15.87 -4.90 22.34
C ILE A 5 -14.67 -3.95 22.49
N PHE A 6 -14.45 -3.13 21.47
CA PHE A 6 -13.36 -2.16 21.44
C PHE A 6 -13.63 -0.87 22.23
N SER A 7 -14.82 -0.70 22.81
CA SER A 7 -15.17 0.52 23.56
C SER A 7 -14.85 0.45 25.05
N LYS A 8 -14.36 -0.67 25.56
CA LYS A 8 -14.09 -0.83 26.99
C LYS A 8 -12.59 -0.99 27.25
N ASP A 9 -12.06 -0.17 28.10
CA ASP A 9 -10.77 -0.28 28.79
C ASP A 9 -9.49 -0.07 27.99
N ILE A 10 -9.36 1.08 27.39
CA ILE A 10 -8.16 1.46 26.66
C ILE A 10 -7.20 2.36 27.46
N GLU A 11 -7.61 2.80 28.64
CA GLU A 11 -6.78 3.62 29.52
C GLU A 11 -5.69 2.85 30.30
N THR A 12 -5.74 1.53 30.27
CA THR A 12 -4.79 0.72 31.02
C THR A 12 -4.08 -0.23 30.10
N ASN A 13 -2.87 -0.07 29.70
CA ASN A 13 -1.97 -0.98 28.98
C ASN A 13 -2.23 -2.51 29.18
N LYS A 14 -3.48 -2.93 29.26
CA LYS A 14 -3.89 -4.33 29.39
C LYS A 14 -4.24 -4.89 28.03
N GLU A 15 -3.75 -6.05 27.75
CA GLU A 15 -4.14 -6.83 26.58
C GLU A 15 -5.65 -7.05 26.59
N LEU A 16 -6.29 -6.73 25.45
CA LEU A 16 -7.70 -7.03 25.24
C LEU A 16 -7.81 -8.43 24.61
N VAL A 17 -8.47 -9.33 25.31
CA VAL A 17 -8.83 -10.63 24.75
C VAL A 17 -10.14 -10.46 23.98
N ILE A 18 -10.09 -10.74 22.70
CA ILE A 18 -11.23 -10.63 21.80
C ILE A 18 -12.01 -11.94 21.78
N THR A 19 -13.33 -11.85 21.78
CA THR A 19 -14.24 -12.98 21.76
C THR A 19 -14.04 -13.85 20.49
N PRO A 20 -14.25 -15.18 20.55
CA PRO A 20 -14.16 -16.05 19.38
C PRO A 20 -14.99 -15.52 18.21
N GLY A 21 -14.39 -15.40 17.04
CA GLY A 21 -14.99 -14.80 15.85
C GLY A 21 -14.62 -13.35 15.61
N ALA A 22 -13.93 -12.70 16.53
CA ALA A 22 -13.37 -11.37 16.30
C ALA A 22 -12.13 -11.43 15.39
N PRO A 23 -11.80 -10.32 14.68
CA PRO A 23 -10.69 -10.30 13.71
C PRO A 23 -9.31 -10.50 14.33
N ILE A 24 -9.14 -10.14 15.59
CA ILE A 24 -7.90 -10.35 16.36
C ILE A 24 -8.26 -10.90 17.73
N GLU A 25 -7.54 -11.92 18.17
CA GLU A 25 -7.74 -12.52 19.49
C GLU A 25 -7.22 -11.64 20.63
N ARG A 26 -6.21 -10.81 20.34
CA ARG A 26 -5.55 -9.94 21.32
C ARG A 26 -4.99 -8.68 20.67
N VAL A 27 -5.16 -7.56 21.33
CA VAL A 27 -4.49 -6.29 20.99
C VAL A 27 -3.86 -5.67 22.24
N ALA A 28 -2.72 -5.01 22.06
CA ALA A 28 -2.03 -4.32 23.15
C ALA A 28 -2.75 -3.02 23.52
N LYS A 29 -3.26 -2.32 22.52
CA LYS A 29 -3.89 -1.00 22.69
C LYS A 29 -4.69 -0.64 21.43
N THR A 30 -5.75 0.16 21.59
CA THR A 30 -6.42 0.84 20.49
C THR A 30 -6.01 2.31 20.45
N ILE A 31 -5.54 2.75 19.29
CA ILE A 31 -5.18 4.14 19.02
C ILE A 31 -6.41 4.84 18.45
N ARG A 32 -6.88 5.88 19.12
CA ARG A 32 -8.04 6.68 18.72
C ARG A 32 -7.66 8.11 18.42
N ALA A 33 -8.32 8.67 17.42
CA ALA A 33 -8.32 10.11 17.24
C ALA A 33 -9.13 10.74 18.38
N VAL A 34 -8.44 11.38 19.31
CA VAL A 34 -9.09 12.25 20.28
C VAL A 34 -9.46 13.53 19.54
N ALA A 35 -10.74 13.88 19.52
CA ALA A 35 -11.24 15.13 18.98
C ALA A 35 -10.73 16.32 19.85
N ALA A 36 -9.47 16.66 19.69
CA ALA A 36 -8.82 17.72 20.46
C ALA A 36 -8.32 18.82 19.50
N GLY A 37 -8.57 20.08 19.88
CA GLY A 37 -8.24 21.27 19.11
C GLY A 37 -6.88 21.26 18.41
N PRO A 38 -5.76 20.93 19.09
CA PRO A 38 -4.43 20.94 18.47
C PRO A 38 -4.26 19.98 17.28
N LEU A 39 -4.92 18.83 17.27
CA LEU A 39 -4.83 17.88 16.15
C LEU A 39 -5.55 18.41 14.91
N TYR A 40 -6.71 19.04 15.10
CA TYR A 40 -7.47 19.66 14.01
C TYR A 40 -6.82 20.92 13.47
N GLU A 41 -6.22 21.75 14.32
CA GLU A 41 -5.48 22.95 13.90
C GLU A 41 -4.29 22.57 13.02
N ARG A 42 -3.50 21.57 13.45
CA ARG A 42 -2.40 21.03 12.67
C ARG A 42 -2.89 20.40 11.37
N GLY A 43 -3.98 19.64 11.42
CA GLY A 43 -4.61 19.04 10.25
C GLY A 43 -5.09 20.08 9.24
N ALA A 44 -5.71 21.17 9.70
CA ALA A 44 -6.15 22.26 8.83
C ALA A 44 -4.95 23.00 8.19
N ALA A 45 -3.86 23.16 8.92
CA ALA A 45 -2.63 23.75 8.37
C ALA A 45 -1.98 22.83 7.33
N PHE A 46 -1.93 21.54 7.60
CA PHE A 46 -1.43 20.52 6.66
C PHE A 46 -2.27 20.47 5.36
N ALA A 47 -3.60 20.43 5.48
CA ALA A 47 -4.48 20.44 4.31
C ALA A 47 -4.29 21.68 3.45
N ARG A 48 -4.11 22.86 4.08
CA ARG A 48 -3.80 24.09 3.34
C ARG A 48 -2.44 24.01 2.64
N GLU A 49 -1.39 23.51 3.31
CA GLU A 49 -0.07 23.39 2.68
C GLU A 49 -0.11 22.47 1.46
N ILE A 50 -0.83 21.35 1.52
CA ILE A 50 -1.01 20.43 0.37
C ILE A 50 -1.68 21.15 -0.81
N GLU A 51 -2.68 21.99 -0.57
CA GLU A 51 -3.34 22.78 -1.62
C GLU A 51 -2.45 23.91 -2.14
N GLU A 52 -1.76 24.64 -1.26
CA GLU A 52 -0.84 25.72 -1.63
C GLU A 52 0.38 25.22 -2.40
N LYS A 53 0.86 24.02 -2.05
CA LYS A 53 1.97 23.34 -2.71
C LYS A 53 1.50 22.24 -3.66
N PHE A 54 0.30 22.38 -4.20
CA PHE A 54 -0.21 21.48 -5.24
C PHE A 54 0.77 21.41 -6.41
N VAL A 55 1.07 20.18 -6.84
CA VAL A 55 2.01 19.94 -7.94
C VAL A 55 1.25 19.78 -9.24
N SER A 56 0.40 18.79 -9.36
CA SER A 56 -0.46 18.54 -10.52
C SER A 56 -1.43 17.40 -10.27
N ASP A 57 -2.45 17.29 -11.10
CA ASP A 57 -3.22 16.09 -11.33
C ASP A 57 -2.54 15.22 -12.39
N PHE A 58 -2.53 13.91 -12.20
CA PHE A 58 -1.73 12.98 -13.03
C PHE A 58 -2.56 12.03 -13.90
N GLU A 59 -3.86 12.08 -13.84
CA GLU A 59 -4.69 11.32 -14.76
C GLU A 59 -4.56 11.82 -16.20
N LYS A 60 -4.66 10.89 -17.15
CA LYS A 60 -4.64 11.21 -18.57
C LYS A 60 -5.93 11.94 -18.97
N PRO A 61 -5.85 13.04 -19.73
CA PRO A 61 -7.03 13.71 -20.23
C PRO A 61 -7.97 12.75 -20.96
N GLY A 62 -9.20 12.67 -20.48
CA GLY A 62 -10.22 11.75 -21.00
C GLY A 62 -10.48 10.51 -20.17
N ASP A 63 -9.61 10.17 -19.21
CA ASP A 63 -9.93 9.17 -18.19
C ASP A 63 -11.16 9.63 -17.40
N LYS A 64 -12.08 8.71 -17.13
CA LYS A 64 -13.31 8.98 -16.37
C LYS A 64 -13.16 8.55 -14.92
N MET A 65 -12.31 7.59 -14.66
CA MET A 65 -11.89 7.15 -13.34
C MET A 65 -10.37 6.97 -13.36
N ALA A 66 -9.72 7.38 -12.27
CA ALA A 66 -8.30 7.10 -11.99
C ALA A 66 -8.16 6.77 -10.50
N HIS A 67 -7.41 5.72 -10.19
CA HIS A 67 -7.32 5.22 -8.83
C HIS A 67 -5.99 4.54 -8.52
N VAL A 68 -5.64 4.51 -7.21
CA VAL A 68 -4.46 3.83 -6.64
C VAL A 68 -3.17 4.25 -7.30
N SER A 69 -2.67 5.40 -6.91
CA SER A 69 -1.39 5.90 -7.43
C SER A 69 -0.23 5.53 -6.52
N THR A 70 0.91 5.29 -7.15
CA THR A 70 2.23 5.30 -6.52
C THR A 70 3.19 6.10 -7.38
N PHE A 71 4.14 6.81 -6.77
CA PHE A 71 5.08 7.64 -7.52
C PHE A 71 6.50 7.56 -6.98
N LEU A 72 7.44 7.94 -7.81
CA LEU A 72 8.85 8.12 -7.46
C LEU A 72 9.38 9.38 -8.16
N VAL A 73 10.32 10.04 -7.52
CA VAL A 73 11.12 11.09 -8.14
C VAL A 73 12.52 10.53 -8.35
N VAL A 74 12.93 10.42 -9.61
CA VAL A 74 14.26 9.92 -9.97
C VAL A 74 14.95 10.98 -10.84
N GLY A 75 16.03 11.54 -10.32
CA GLY A 75 16.65 12.75 -10.89
C GLY A 75 15.64 13.89 -10.95
N ASP A 76 15.49 14.49 -12.11
CA ASP A 76 14.56 15.60 -12.34
C ASP A 76 13.22 15.15 -12.97
N THR A 77 12.81 13.91 -12.75
CA THR A 77 11.59 13.35 -13.34
C THR A 77 10.71 12.72 -12.26
N VAL A 78 9.42 13.07 -12.26
CA VAL A 78 8.38 12.37 -11.52
C VAL A 78 7.87 11.22 -12.39
N TYR A 79 7.84 10.02 -11.83
CA TYR A 79 7.20 8.84 -12.40
C TYR A 79 6.03 8.46 -11.51
N MET A 80 4.88 8.19 -12.10
CA MET A 80 3.68 7.79 -11.37
C MET A 80 2.96 6.69 -12.11
N THR A 81 2.36 5.77 -11.37
CA THR A 81 1.49 4.73 -11.93
C THR A 81 0.12 4.77 -11.27
N TYR A 82 -0.89 4.41 -12.01
CA TYR A 82 -2.28 4.28 -11.57
C TYR A 82 -3.05 3.40 -12.55
N TYR A 83 -4.25 2.97 -12.18
CA TYR A 83 -5.16 2.38 -13.17
C TYR A 83 -6.35 3.31 -13.43
N ALA A 84 -6.89 3.24 -14.62
CA ALA A 84 -7.92 4.13 -15.10
C ALA A 84 -9.04 3.40 -15.82
N ASN A 85 -10.22 4.01 -15.83
CA ASN A 85 -11.32 3.65 -16.71
C ASN A 85 -11.58 4.81 -17.67
N THR A 86 -11.54 4.53 -18.98
CA THR A 86 -11.69 5.56 -20.01
C THR A 86 -13.13 5.84 -20.41
N LYS A 87 -14.08 5.01 -19.99
CA LYS A 87 -15.47 5.08 -20.42
C LYS A 87 -16.43 5.51 -19.32
N GLU A 88 -16.20 5.06 -18.09
CA GLU A 88 -17.12 5.27 -16.97
C GLU A 88 -16.39 5.77 -15.71
N PRO A 89 -17.04 6.61 -14.87
CA PRO A 89 -16.48 7.12 -13.63
C PRO A 89 -16.58 6.08 -12.49
N SER A 90 -16.29 4.83 -12.78
CA SER A 90 -16.41 3.72 -11.83
C SER A 90 -15.29 2.71 -12.03
N GLU A 91 -15.07 1.90 -11.01
CA GLU A 91 -14.16 0.76 -11.07
C GLU A 91 -14.77 -0.42 -11.85
N ASP A 92 -15.51 -0.16 -12.92
CA ASP A 92 -15.99 -1.22 -13.79
C ASP A 92 -14.76 -1.90 -14.47
N PRO A 93 -14.49 -3.15 -14.16
CA PRO A 93 -13.32 -3.85 -14.64
C PRO A 93 -13.22 -3.94 -16.16
N LYS A 94 -14.34 -3.89 -16.86
CA LYS A 94 -14.42 -4.10 -18.32
C LYS A 94 -13.69 -3.05 -19.18
N ASN A 95 -13.27 -1.94 -18.60
CA ASN A 95 -12.66 -0.84 -19.34
C ASN A 95 -11.43 -0.25 -18.65
N GLN A 96 -10.74 -1.07 -17.86
CA GLN A 96 -9.58 -0.62 -17.09
C GLN A 96 -8.28 -0.75 -17.86
N THR A 97 -7.35 0.15 -17.56
CA THR A 97 -6.00 0.20 -18.12
C THR A 97 -5.01 0.55 -17.01
N ALA A 98 -3.94 -0.22 -16.89
CA ALA A 98 -2.77 0.14 -16.09
C ALA A 98 -1.92 1.14 -16.86
N ARG A 99 -1.49 2.22 -16.19
CA ARG A 99 -0.71 3.30 -16.80
C ARG A 99 0.58 3.59 -16.04
N LEU A 100 1.59 3.99 -16.78
CA LEU A 100 2.75 4.72 -16.29
C LEU A 100 2.70 6.13 -16.90
N VAL A 101 2.87 7.15 -16.08
CA VAL A 101 3.02 8.53 -16.52
C VAL A 101 4.33 9.10 -15.97
N TYR A 102 5.01 9.94 -16.74
CA TYR A 102 6.17 10.65 -16.25
C TYR A 102 6.21 12.08 -16.80
N ALA A 103 6.80 12.98 -16.03
CA ALA A 103 6.99 14.37 -16.39
C ALA A 103 8.26 14.94 -15.73
N PRO A 104 8.94 15.92 -16.37
CA PRO A 104 10.00 16.67 -15.71
C PRO A 104 9.44 17.41 -14.47
N VAL A 105 10.19 17.45 -13.38
CA VAL A 105 9.76 18.14 -12.15
C VAL A 105 9.54 19.65 -12.42
N ASP A 106 10.36 20.26 -13.27
CA ASP A 106 10.28 21.68 -13.60
C ASP A 106 9.31 22.02 -14.75
N ASP A 107 8.76 20.98 -15.41
CA ASP A 107 7.75 21.11 -16.46
C ASP A 107 6.69 20.00 -16.28
N ILE A 108 6.06 20.01 -15.12
CA ILE A 108 5.18 18.92 -14.66
C ILE A 108 3.94 18.73 -15.54
N GLU A 109 3.55 19.74 -16.31
CA GLU A 109 2.41 19.64 -17.23
C GLU A 109 2.78 18.94 -18.55
N ASN A 110 4.06 18.78 -18.84
CA ASN A 110 4.55 18.05 -20.01
C ASN A 110 4.61 16.54 -19.73
N LYS A 111 3.44 15.94 -19.54
CA LYS A 111 3.27 14.54 -19.16
C LYS A 111 3.31 13.60 -20.36
N THR A 112 4.07 12.52 -20.24
CA THR A 112 4.02 11.40 -21.18
C THR A 112 3.31 10.23 -20.52
N PHE A 113 2.30 9.68 -21.20
CA PHE A 113 1.47 8.56 -20.72
C PHE A 113 1.76 7.30 -21.52
N LEU A 114 2.00 6.20 -20.83
CA LEU A 114 2.23 4.88 -21.38
C LEU A 114 1.18 3.91 -20.83
N ASP A 115 0.43 3.28 -21.73
CA ASP A 115 -0.50 2.21 -21.39
C ASP A 115 0.29 0.89 -21.30
N LEU A 116 0.14 0.16 -20.19
CA LEU A 116 0.89 -1.06 -19.89
C LEU A 116 0.09 -2.30 -20.27
N GLN A 117 -1.15 -2.35 -19.85
CA GLN A 117 -2.09 -3.41 -20.13
C GLN A 117 -3.51 -2.90 -19.97
N SER A 118 -4.38 -3.33 -20.87
CA SER A 118 -5.80 -2.94 -20.87
C SER A 118 -6.71 -4.16 -20.88
N THR A 119 -7.92 -3.99 -20.40
CA THR A 119 -8.99 -4.97 -20.64
C THR A 119 -9.16 -5.19 -22.15
N GLY A 120 -9.18 -6.45 -22.56
CA GLY A 120 -9.20 -6.86 -23.95
C GLY A 120 -7.83 -7.26 -24.53
N ASP A 121 -6.72 -6.91 -23.85
CA ASP A 121 -5.39 -7.40 -24.26
C ASP A 121 -5.26 -8.91 -24.05
N THR A 122 -4.34 -9.52 -24.78
CA THR A 122 -4.05 -10.95 -24.68
C THR A 122 -2.72 -11.22 -24.00
N VAL A 123 -2.68 -12.26 -23.17
CA VAL A 123 -1.45 -12.79 -22.57
C VAL A 123 -1.44 -14.30 -22.80
N GLY A 124 -0.56 -14.76 -23.68
CA GLY A 124 -0.64 -16.11 -24.20
C GLY A 124 -1.98 -16.31 -24.94
N ASP A 125 -2.72 -17.34 -24.56
CA ASP A 125 -4.03 -17.67 -25.14
C ASP A 125 -5.20 -17.07 -24.34
N GLN A 126 -4.92 -16.29 -23.28
CA GLN A 126 -5.93 -15.74 -22.38
C GLN A 126 -6.16 -14.26 -22.66
N ILE A 127 -7.41 -13.81 -22.47
CA ILE A 127 -7.81 -12.42 -22.58
C ILE A 127 -7.88 -11.81 -21.20
N ILE A 128 -7.37 -10.60 -21.03
CA ILE A 128 -7.47 -9.79 -19.82
C ILE A 128 -8.87 -9.20 -19.74
N ASP A 129 -9.57 -9.41 -18.64
CA ASP A 129 -10.91 -8.86 -18.40
C ASP A 129 -11.00 -7.88 -17.23
N MET A 130 -9.93 -7.80 -16.39
CA MET A 130 -9.79 -6.80 -15.32
C MET A 130 -8.33 -6.35 -15.19
N VAL A 131 -8.14 -5.07 -14.85
CA VAL A 131 -6.80 -4.52 -14.54
C VAL A 131 -6.93 -3.56 -13.37
N TYR A 132 -6.09 -3.70 -12.32
CA TYR A 132 -6.08 -2.81 -11.17
C TYR A 132 -4.77 -2.93 -10.34
N ASP A 133 -4.67 -2.15 -9.27
CA ASP A 133 -3.62 -2.22 -8.25
C ASP A 133 -2.20 -2.04 -8.80
N THR A 134 -1.99 -0.93 -9.50
CA THR A 134 -0.68 -0.60 -10.06
C THR A 134 0.28 -0.11 -8.97
N ILE A 135 1.54 -0.53 -9.07
CA ILE A 135 2.61 -0.17 -8.13
C ILE A 135 3.89 0.12 -8.90
N LEU A 136 4.58 1.17 -8.50
CA LEU A 136 5.87 1.58 -9.06
C LEU A 136 7.00 1.29 -8.08
N MET A 137 8.02 0.62 -8.56
CA MET A 137 9.18 0.22 -7.78
C MET A 137 10.47 0.56 -8.53
N GLN A 138 11.47 1.10 -7.82
CA GLN A 138 12.80 1.32 -8.38
C GLN A 138 13.71 0.15 -8.06
N LYS A 139 14.32 -0.45 -9.07
CA LYS A 139 15.29 -1.53 -8.93
C LYS A 139 16.71 -1.01 -8.81
N ASP A 140 17.07 -0.11 -9.70
CA ASP A 140 18.39 0.50 -9.79
C ASP A 140 18.30 1.90 -10.39
N GLU A 141 19.43 2.53 -10.70
CA GLU A 141 19.49 3.90 -11.19
C GLU A 141 18.80 4.10 -12.56
N ASP A 142 18.71 3.06 -13.37
CA ASP A 142 18.16 3.12 -14.74
C ASP A 142 16.89 2.27 -14.94
N THR A 143 16.45 1.53 -13.91
CA THR A 143 15.34 0.57 -14.07
C THR A 143 14.24 0.79 -13.05
N LEU A 144 13.03 1.06 -13.53
CA LEU A 144 11.79 0.97 -12.77
C LEU A 144 11.05 -0.32 -13.12
N TYR A 145 10.32 -0.85 -12.18
CA TYR A 145 9.32 -1.90 -12.39
C TYR A 145 7.94 -1.35 -12.10
N VAL A 146 7.03 -1.52 -13.02
CA VAL A 146 5.60 -1.32 -12.77
C VAL A 146 4.97 -2.68 -12.59
N LEU A 147 4.26 -2.86 -11.49
CA LEU A 147 3.51 -4.08 -11.18
C LEU A 147 2.02 -3.75 -11.13
N TRP A 148 1.19 -4.68 -11.57
CA TRP A 148 -0.26 -4.56 -11.46
C TRP A 148 -0.92 -5.92 -11.32
N THR A 149 -2.16 -5.94 -10.84
CA THR A 149 -3.00 -7.12 -10.89
C THR A 149 -3.83 -7.10 -12.17
N ALA A 150 -3.94 -8.23 -12.82
CA ALA A 150 -4.91 -8.43 -13.88
C ALA A 150 -5.58 -9.80 -13.76
N ARG A 151 -6.87 -9.85 -14.12
CA ARG A 151 -7.63 -11.09 -14.21
C ARG A 151 -7.81 -11.48 -15.67
N THR A 152 -7.77 -12.78 -15.93
CA THR A 152 -8.11 -13.32 -17.23
C THR A 152 -9.59 -13.75 -17.29
N THR A 153 -10.12 -13.96 -18.48
CA THR A 153 -11.50 -14.46 -18.69
C THR A 153 -11.74 -15.86 -18.08
N GLU A 154 -10.68 -16.57 -17.69
CA GLU A 154 -10.76 -17.80 -16.91
C GLU A 154 -10.84 -17.55 -15.39
N GLU A 155 -11.08 -16.31 -14.99
CA GLU A 155 -11.17 -15.86 -13.60
C GLU A 155 -9.90 -16.08 -12.76
N ASN A 156 -8.73 -16.18 -13.41
CA ASN A 156 -7.44 -16.26 -12.75
C ASN A 156 -6.81 -14.88 -12.60
N TYR A 157 -6.47 -14.52 -11.37
CA TYR A 157 -5.77 -13.28 -11.04
C TYR A 157 -4.28 -13.52 -10.95
N TYR A 158 -3.50 -12.69 -11.63
CA TYR A 158 -2.04 -12.72 -11.63
C TYR A 158 -1.47 -11.36 -11.29
N ARG A 159 -0.27 -11.35 -10.69
CA ARG A 159 0.56 -10.14 -10.65
C ARG A 159 1.44 -10.10 -11.88
N PHE A 160 1.27 -9.06 -12.65
CA PHE A 160 2.10 -8.75 -13.80
C PHE A 160 3.16 -7.73 -13.43
N TYR A 161 4.23 -7.68 -14.21
CA TYR A 161 5.24 -6.64 -14.15
C TYR A 161 5.68 -6.22 -15.55
N CYS A 162 6.18 -4.99 -15.66
CA CYS A 162 6.86 -4.46 -16.83
C CYS A 162 8.06 -3.63 -16.37
N PRO A 163 9.29 -3.97 -16.78
CA PRO A 163 10.42 -3.08 -16.55
C PRO A 163 10.32 -1.86 -17.46
N PHE A 164 10.78 -0.72 -16.95
CA PHE A 164 10.89 0.52 -17.70
C PHE A 164 12.32 1.04 -17.58
N THR A 165 12.98 1.28 -18.70
CA THR A 165 14.34 1.83 -18.74
C THR A 165 14.26 3.35 -18.72
N ILE A 166 14.83 3.98 -17.69
CA ILE A 166 14.75 5.41 -17.42
C ILE A 166 15.49 6.21 -18.52
N SER A 167 16.71 5.81 -18.88
CA SER A 167 17.57 6.53 -19.83
C SER A 167 16.98 6.58 -21.25
N THR A 168 16.33 5.51 -21.67
CA THR A 168 15.74 5.39 -23.02
C THR A 168 14.24 5.64 -23.06
N LYS A 169 13.58 5.78 -21.90
CA LYS A 169 12.13 5.95 -21.77
C LYS A 169 11.33 4.81 -22.46
N THR A 170 11.83 3.58 -22.36
CA THR A 170 11.23 2.42 -23.04
C THR A 170 10.69 1.38 -22.07
N LEU A 171 9.52 0.85 -22.40
CA LEU A 171 8.94 -0.32 -21.75
C LEU A 171 9.63 -1.60 -22.21
N GLY A 172 9.92 -2.47 -21.26
CA GLY A 172 10.37 -3.82 -21.54
C GLY A 172 9.20 -4.79 -21.79
N ARG A 173 9.50 -6.08 -21.74
CA ARG A 173 8.48 -7.12 -21.92
C ARG A 173 7.64 -7.28 -20.65
N VAL A 174 6.32 -7.36 -20.82
CA VAL A 174 5.39 -7.76 -19.75
C VAL A 174 5.63 -9.21 -19.35
N GLY A 175 5.72 -9.46 -18.07
CA GLY A 175 5.86 -10.79 -17.48
C GLY A 175 4.92 -11.00 -16.30
N VAL A 176 4.80 -12.25 -15.87
CA VAL A 176 4.07 -12.63 -14.65
C VAL A 176 5.07 -12.78 -13.51
N ASN A 177 4.80 -12.13 -12.34
CA ASN A 177 5.58 -12.35 -11.15
C ASN A 177 5.51 -13.81 -10.68
N ARG A 178 6.51 -14.23 -9.90
CA ARG A 178 6.60 -15.56 -9.31
C ARG A 178 6.46 -15.45 -7.80
N PHE A 179 5.87 -16.46 -7.20
CA PHE A 179 5.76 -16.62 -5.75
C PHE A 179 6.55 -17.85 -5.31
N LYS A 180 7.42 -17.67 -4.33
CA LYS A 180 8.35 -18.72 -3.87
C LYS A 180 8.16 -18.99 -2.38
N VAL A 181 8.10 -20.26 -2.02
CA VAL A 181 8.15 -20.76 -0.64
C VAL A 181 9.14 -21.93 -0.59
N GLY A 182 10.23 -21.80 0.17
CA GLY A 182 11.31 -22.78 0.13
C GLY A 182 11.86 -22.94 -1.29
N ASP A 183 11.83 -24.17 -1.81
CA ASP A 183 12.27 -24.48 -3.18
C ASP A 183 11.13 -24.47 -4.20
N VAL A 184 9.89 -24.28 -3.77
CA VAL A 184 8.71 -24.28 -4.64
C VAL A 184 8.49 -22.89 -5.21
N VAL A 185 8.44 -22.80 -6.53
CA VAL A 185 8.23 -21.54 -7.28
C VAL A 185 7.03 -21.72 -8.21
N ASN A 186 6.01 -20.90 -8.00
CA ASN A 186 4.79 -20.87 -8.83
C ASN A 186 4.57 -19.48 -9.43
N ASP A 187 3.56 -19.34 -10.27
CA ASP A 187 3.08 -18.04 -10.70
C ASP A 187 2.49 -17.28 -9.49
N PHE A 188 2.65 -15.98 -9.46
CA PHE A 188 2.07 -15.14 -8.43
C PHE A 188 0.56 -14.96 -8.71
N SER A 189 -0.17 -15.99 -8.33
CA SER A 189 -1.64 -16.08 -8.41
C SER A 189 -2.18 -16.66 -7.12
N ALA A 190 -3.48 -16.51 -6.85
CA ALA A 190 -4.08 -17.09 -5.65
C ALA A 190 -3.91 -18.61 -5.58
N SER A 191 -4.03 -19.30 -6.70
CA SER A 191 -3.78 -20.75 -6.79
C SER A 191 -2.31 -21.10 -6.60
N GLY A 192 -1.40 -20.34 -7.21
CA GLY A 192 0.04 -20.53 -7.07
C GLY A 192 0.54 -20.32 -5.65
N ILE A 193 0.04 -19.28 -4.96
CA ILE A 193 0.34 -19.04 -3.55
C ILE A 193 -0.13 -20.21 -2.68
N ARG A 194 -1.42 -20.62 -2.81
CA ARG A 194 -1.97 -21.75 -2.04
C ARG A 194 -1.16 -23.03 -2.24
N SER A 195 -0.82 -23.33 -3.48
CA SER A 195 -0.04 -24.51 -3.83
C SER A 195 1.36 -24.48 -3.23
N ALA A 196 2.05 -23.33 -3.29
CA ALA A 196 3.38 -23.17 -2.71
C ALA A 196 3.39 -23.27 -1.17
N LEU A 197 2.40 -22.66 -0.50
CA LEU A 197 2.24 -22.76 0.95
C LEU A 197 1.95 -24.19 1.38
N ALA A 198 1.01 -24.86 0.71
CA ALA A 198 0.64 -26.26 1.01
C ALA A 198 1.79 -27.23 0.83
N ALA A 199 2.63 -27.04 -0.19
CA ALA A 199 3.81 -27.88 -0.44
C ALA A 199 4.91 -27.72 0.65
N ASN A 200 4.80 -26.72 1.50
CA ASN A 200 5.71 -26.44 2.61
C ASN A 200 5.02 -26.58 3.99
N ASP A 201 3.86 -27.21 4.04
CA ASP A 201 3.06 -27.40 5.27
C ASP A 201 2.72 -26.08 6.02
N ILE A 202 2.64 -24.96 5.28
CA ILE A 202 2.27 -23.66 5.83
C ILE A 202 0.75 -23.50 5.72
N PRO A 203 0.04 -23.25 6.85
CA PRO A 203 -1.39 -23.02 6.82
C PRO A 203 -1.74 -21.81 5.95
N CYS A 204 -2.71 -21.97 5.07
CA CYS A 204 -3.21 -20.90 4.24
C CYS A 204 -4.59 -20.46 4.72
N LYS A 205 -4.71 -19.18 5.08
CA LYS A 205 -6.00 -18.55 5.38
C LYS A 205 -6.85 -18.48 4.12
N LYS A 206 -8.14 -18.22 4.29
CA LYS A 206 -9.07 -18.10 3.17
C LYS A 206 -8.61 -17.04 2.18
N MET A 207 -8.42 -17.46 0.96
CA MET A 207 -8.07 -16.57 -0.16
C MET A 207 -9.27 -16.41 -1.08
N TYR A 208 -9.45 -15.18 -1.54
CA TYR A 208 -10.30 -14.89 -2.69
C TYR A 208 -9.47 -14.99 -3.97
N SER A 209 -10.09 -14.74 -5.10
CA SER A 209 -9.40 -14.78 -6.38
C SER A 209 -8.45 -13.60 -6.59
N ASP A 210 -8.79 -12.41 -6.08
CA ASP A 210 -7.94 -11.22 -6.17
C ASP A 210 -6.65 -11.36 -5.35
N ILE A 211 -5.59 -10.75 -5.83
CA ILE A 211 -4.29 -10.70 -5.17
C ILE A 211 -3.64 -9.33 -5.35
N GLY A 212 -2.79 -8.95 -4.42
CA GLY A 212 -2.04 -7.71 -4.51
C GLY A 212 -0.62 -7.82 -3.94
N ILE A 213 0.27 -6.99 -4.44
CA ILE A 213 1.55 -6.64 -3.81
C ILE A 213 1.45 -5.19 -3.40
N MET A 214 1.82 -4.89 -2.17
CA MET A 214 1.61 -3.55 -1.63
C MET A 214 2.69 -2.55 -2.06
N GLN A 215 2.37 -1.31 -1.90
CA GLN A 215 2.89 -0.18 -2.65
C GLN A 215 4.26 0.33 -2.23
N LYS A 216 4.71 0.13 -1.01
CA LYS A 216 6.03 0.61 -0.57
C LYS A 216 7.04 -0.54 -0.58
N LEU A 217 8.20 -0.23 -1.16
CA LEU A 217 9.39 -1.06 -0.97
C LEU A 217 10.27 -0.45 0.09
N SER A 218 10.75 -1.29 0.97
CA SER A 218 11.89 -0.98 1.81
C SER A 218 12.96 -2.06 1.61
N CYS A 219 14.22 -1.68 1.72
CA CYS A 219 15.34 -2.55 1.39
C CYS A 219 16.17 -2.89 2.63
N ARG A 220 16.55 -4.15 2.74
CA ARG A 220 17.53 -4.64 3.73
C ARG A 220 18.56 -5.53 3.05
N THR A 221 19.82 -5.32 3.38
CA THR A 221 20.89 -6.20 2.87
C THR A 221 21.02 -7.42 3.76
N GLU A 222 20.87 -8.61 3.18
CA GLU A 222 21.03 -9.90 3.84
C GLU A 222 22.20 -10.65 3.20
N LYS A 223 23.24 -10.95 3.97
CA LYS A 223 24.44 -11.66 3.46
C LYS A 223 25.02 -11.04 2.19
N GLY A 224 24.99 -9.70 2.09
CA GLY A 224 25.50 -8.97 0.94
C GLY A 224 24.53 -8.82 -0.24
N ILE A 225 23.32 -9.38 -0.16
CA ILE A 225 22.28 -9.28 -1.19
C ILE A 225 21.23 -8.28 -0.72
N PRO A 226 20.89 -7.24 -1.52
CA PRO A 226 19.77 -6.36 -1.20
C PRO A 226 18.45 -7.10 -1.46
N TYR A 227 17.62 -7.18 -0.43
CA TYR A 227 16.24 -7.66 -0.53
C TYR A 227 15.27 -6.51 -0.35
N TYR A 228 14.31 -6.43 -1.25
CA TYR A 228 13.17 -5.52 -1.20
C TYR A 228 12.02 -6.22 -0.49
N TYR A 229 11.49 -5.60 0.53
CA TYR A 229 10.36 -6.10 1.31
C TYR A 229 9.07 -5.40 0.93
N SER A 230 7.99 -6.14 0.86
CA SER A 230 6.65 -5.63 0.64
C SER A 230 5.62 -6.54 1.32
N GLY A 231 4.37 -6.13 1.33
CA GLY A 231 3.27 -6.97 1.73
C GLY A 231 2.54 -7.57 0.54
N THR A 232 1.84 -8.67 0.77
CA THR A 232 0.89 -9.24 -0.19
C THR A 232 -0.39 -9.61 0.49
N TYR A 233 -1.48 -9.73 -0.28
CA TYR A 233 -2.78 -10.11 0.23
C TYR A 233 -3.60 -10.89 -0.80
N SER A 234 -4.55 -11.66 -0.29
CA SER A 234 -5.70 -12.19 -1.01
C SER A 234 -6.78 -12.61 -0.01
N GLY A 235 -7.86 -11.86 0.07
CA GLY A 235 -8.89 -12.10 1.10
C GLY A 235 -8.33 -12.02 2.51
N ASP A 236 -8.51 -13.10 3.29
CA ASP A 236 -8.01 -13.19 4.67
C ASP A 236 -6.51 -13.53 4.75
N PHE A 237 -5.90 -13.89 3.64
CA PHE A 237 -4.46 -14.09 3.54
C PHE A 237 -3.76 -12.73 3.42
N THR A 238 -2.80 -12.51 4.30
CA THR A 238 -1.90 -11.37 4.24
C THR A 238 -0.53 -11.80 4.72
N ALA A 239 0.53 -11.37 4.06
CA ALA A 239 1.88 -11.84 4.36
C ALA A 239 2.94 -10.79 4.01
N ILE A 240 4.08 -10.88 4.69
CA ILE A 240 5.33 -10.24 4.28
C ILE A 240 5.97 -11.10 3.20
N ILE A 241 6.40 -10.44 2.14
CA ILE A 241 7.18 -11.02 1.06
C ILE A 241 8.44 -10.21 0.81
N LYS A 242 9.46 -10.85 0.23
CA LYS A 242 10.69 -10.18 -0.18
C LYS A 242 11.15 -10.64 -1.54
N SER A 243 11.94 -9.80 -2.21
CA SER A 243 12.49 -10.11 -3.53
C SER A 243 13.87 -9.48 -3.71
N ALA A 244 14.78 -10.18 -4.36
CA ALA A 244 16.07 -9.63 -4.79
C ALA A 244 16.03 -9.07 -6.23
N ASP A 245 15.04 -9.45 -7.03
CA ASP A 245 14.95 -9.14 -8.46
C ASP A 245 13.67 -8.39 -8.87
N LEU A 246 12.70 -8.21 -7.94
CA LEU A 246 11.36 -7.65 -8.15
C LEU A 246 10.47 -8.50 -9.08
N VAL A 247 10.91 -9.68 -9.44
CA VAL A 247 10.18 -10.66 -10.26
C VAL A 247 9.72 -11.85 -9.44
N THR A 248 10.65 -12.44 -8.68
CA THR A 248 10.37 -13.57 -7.79
C THR A 248 10.25 -13.08 -6.36
N TRP A 249 9.08 -13.28 -5.76
CA TRP A 249 8.74 -12.86 -4.40
C TRP A 249 8.73 -14.04 -3.46
N GLU A 250 9.62 -14.04 -2.49
CA GLU A 250 9.75 -15.07 -1.48
C GLU A 250 8.83 -14.77 -0.30
N TYR A 251 8.09 -15.78 0.14
CA TYR A 251 7.31 -15.72 1.37
C TYR A 251 8.23 -15.57 2.58
N VAL A 252 7.88 -14.66 3.49
CA VAL A 252 8.61 -14.46 4.75
C VAL A 252 7.78 -14.95 5.92
N SER A 253 6.63 -14.34 6.17
CA SER A 253 5.75 -14.68 7.28
C SER A 253 4.34 -14.12 7.08
N GLN A 254 3.36 -14.74 7.74
CA GLN A 254 1.99 -14.23 7.84
C GLN A 254 1.59 -14.08 9.31
N PRO A 255 0.86 -13.02 9.69
CA PRO A 255 0.33 -12.88 11.04
C PRO A 255 -0.82 -13.87 11.24
N ASP A 256 -0.63 -14.86 12.12
CA ASP A 256 -1.61 -15.91 12.40
C ASP A 256 -2.76 -15.45 13.32
N PHE A 257 -2.53 -14.35 14.05
CA PHE A 257 -3.49 -13.74 14.97
C PHE A 257 -4.54 -12.85 14.30
N ILE A 258 -4.37 -12.50 13.00
CA ILE A 258 -5.33 -11.69 12.23
C ILE A 258 -6.29 -12.64 11.50
N ASN A 259 -7.55 -12.71 11.93
CA ASN A 259 -8.49 -13.70 11.42
C ASN A 259 -9.43 -13.20 10.32
N ASP A 260 -9.66 -11.90 10.21
CA ASP A 260 -10.59 -11.31 9.25
C ASP A 260 -9.98 -10.04 8.66
N SER A 261 -8.67 -10.13 8.35
CA SER A 261 -8.01 -9.04 7.67
C SER A 261 -8.52 -9.01 6.23
N LYS A 262 -8.95 -7.86 5.80
CA LYS A 262 -9.22 -7.69 4.39
C LYS A 262 -8.15 -6.83 3.79
N TRP A 263 -7.26 -7.57 3.16
CA TRP A 263 -6.51 -7.21 2.00
C TRP A 263 -5.35 -6.28 2.23
N GLU A 264 -5.58 -5.02 2.10
CA GLU A 264 -4.55 -4.03 1.93
C GLU A 264 -3.71 -3.88 3.17
N ASN A 265 -2.44 -3.92 2.97
CA ASN A 265 -1.45 -3.75 4.01
C ASN A 265 -0.39 -2.74 3.58
N ALA A 266 0.46 -2.33 4.50
CA ALA A 266 1.66 -1.55 4.26
C ALA A 266 2.80 -2.17 5.03
N THR A 267 4.01 -2.09 4.49
CA THR A 267 5.22 -2.61 5.11
C THR A 267 6.34 -1.60 5.10
N TYR A 268 7.18 -1.66 6.14
CA TYR A 268 8.42 -0.92 6.17
C TYR A 268 9.48 -1.67 6.98
N VAL A 269 10.66 -1.89 6.40
CA VAL A 269 11.79 -2.49 7.12
C VAL A 269 12.60 -1.39 7.80
N LEU A 270 12.80 -1.54 9.10
CA LEU A 270 13.69 -0.69 9.88
C LEU A 270 14.54 -1.57 10.81
N GLY A 271 15.82 -1.61 10.58
CA GLY A 271 16.73 -2.53 11.29
C GLY A 271 16.38 -4.00 11.01
N ASP A 272 16.12 -4.74 12.07
CA ASP A 272 15.78 -6.17 12.01
C ASP A 272 14.26 -6.43 12.07
N LYS A 273 13.43 -5.38 12.04
CA LYS A 273 11.97 -5.51 12.08
C LYS A 273 11.31 -5.06 10.78
N VAL A 274 10.25 -5.77 10.41
CA VAL A 274 9.30 -5.37 9.36
C VAL A 274 8.04 -4.86 10.04
N TYR A 275 7.84 -3.54 10.05
CA TYR A 275 6.60 -2.93 10.50
C TYR A 275 5.50 -3.22 9.49
N TYR A 276 4.35 -3.61 9.99
CA TYR A 276 3.27 -4.14 9.18
C TYR A 276 1.94 -3.56 9.63
N PHE A 277 1.26 -2.91 8.72
CA PHE A 277 -0.06 -2.37 8.94
C PHE A 277 -1.06 -3.10 8.04
N VAL A 278 -2.17 -3.57 8.62
CA VAL A 278 -3.22 -4.28 7.91
C VAL A 278 -4.54 -3.58 8.10
N ARG A 279 -5.17 -3.21 7.01
CA ARG A 279 -6.54 -2.71 6.98
C ARG A 279 -7.52 -3.84 7.27
N GLN A 280 -8.57 -3.52 8.04
CA GLN A 280 -9.71 -4.39 8.20
C GLN A 280 -10.98 -3.71 7.66
N GLN A 281 -11.70 -4.39 6.80
CA GLN A 281 -12.78 -3.76 6.04
C GLN A 281 -14.17 -3.97 6.65
N ASP A 282 -14.47 -5.14 7.23
CA ASP A 282 -15.87 -5.54 7.37
C ASP A 282 -16.53 -5.16 8.68
N THR A 283 -15.95 -5.55 9.81
CA THR A 283 -16.69 -5.51 11.07
C THR A 283 -16.40 -4.25 11.87
N ASN A 284 -15.16 -3.87 12.02
CA ASN A 284 -14.75 -2.82 12.96
C ASN A 284 -14.18 -1.58 12.29
N LYS A 285 -13.92 -1.63 10.99
CA LYS A 285 -13.36 -0.51 10.22
C LYS A 285 -12.10 0.08 10.87
N CYS A 286 -11.27 -0.79 11.39
CA CYS A 286 -9.98 -0.46 11.98
C CYS A 286 -8.82 -1.00 11.14
N GLY A 287 -7.62 -0.65 11.52
CA GLY A 287 -6.40 -1.25 11.04
C GLY A 287 -5.62 -1.87 12.19
N PHE A 288 -4.72 -2.77 11.90
CA PHE A 288 -3.83 -3.39 12.88
C PHE A 288 -2.39 -3.09 12.53
N LEU A 289 -1.68 -2.50 13.49
CA LEU A 289 -0.26 -2.21 13.40
C LEU A 289 0.50 -3.22 14.25
N THR A 290 1.48 -3.89 13.67
CA THR A 290 2.36 -4.86 14.31
C THR A 290 3.75 -4.78 13.70
N ALA A 291 4.67 -5.61 14.17
CA ALA A 291 5.97 -5.80 13.55
C ALA A 291 6.39 -7.27 13.59
N TYR A 292 7.16 -7.68 12.62
CA TYR A 292 7.78 -9.00 12.54
C TYR A 292 9.28 -8.86 12.73
N ASP A 293 9.82 -9.57 13.70
CA ASP A 293 11.25 -9.64 13.94
C ASP A 293 11.89 -10.67 13.00
N LEU A 294 12.81 -10.20 12.15
CA LEU A 294 13.48 -11.03 11.14
C LEU A 294 14.55 -11.96 11.72
N ILE A 295 14.99 -11.72 12.96
CA ILE A 295 16.00 -12.54 13.63
C ILE A 295 15.31 -13.65 14.44
N ASP A 296 14.34 -13.26 15.26
CA ASP A 296 13.65 -14.19 16.16
C ASP A 296 12.48 -14.93 15.48
N GLY A 297 12.02 -14.45 14.33
CA GLY A 297 10.91 -15.04 13.59
C GLY A 297 9.57 -14.90 14.31
N THR A 298 9.37 -13.82 15.07
CA THR A 298 8.19 -13.61 15.90
C THR A 298 7.46 -12.31 15.55
N TRP A 299 6.15 -12.30 15.80
CA TRP A 299 5.31 -11.12 15.65
C TRP A 299 5.10 -10.41 16.97
N ASP A 300 5.22 -9.09 16.97
CA ASP A 300 4.83 -8.26 18.12
C ASP A 300 3.30 -8.32 18.31
N THR A 301 2.85 -8.13 19.55
CA THR A 301 1.41 -7.98 19.83
C THR A 301 0.86 -6.77 19.09
N PRO A 302 -0.21 -6.92 18.30
CA PRO A 302 -0.71 -5.84 17.47
C PRO A 302 -1.35 -4.71 18.29
N VAL A 303 -1.29 -3.52 17.70
CA VAL A 303 -2.01 -2.34 18.16
C VAL A 303 -3.12 -2.05 17.17
N GLU A 304 -4.33 -1.82 17.66
CA GLU A 304 -5.46 -1.44 16.83
C GLU A 304 -5.41 0.06 16.51
N VAL A 305 -5.60 0.40 15.26
CA VAL A 305 -5.80 1.79 14.79
C VAL A 305 -7.27 1.95 14.43
N GLU A 306 -8.01 2.67 15.29
CA GLU A 306 -9.44 2.91 15.07
C GLU A 306 -9.66 3.77 13.81
N ASP A 307 -10.80 3.55 13.15
CA ASP A 307 -11.25 4.35 12.03
C ASP A 307 -10.25 4.37 10.86
N CYS A 308 -9.88 3.20 10.37
CA CYS A 308 -8.98 3.04 9.25
C CYS A 308 -9.62 2.20 8.14
N GLN A 309 -9.92 2.85 7.01
CA GLN A 309 -10.69 2.24 5.92
C GLN A 309 -9.99 2.31 4.56
N SER A 310 -8.73 2.66 4.55
CA SER A 310 -7.97 2.75 3.31
C SER A 310 -6.59 2.13 3.48
N ARG A 311 -5.94 1.87 2.37
CA ARG A 311 -4.54 1.49 2.32
C ARG A 311 -3.70 2.54 3.04
N GLY A 312 -2.85 2.11 3.94
CA GLY A 312 -1.86 2.98 4.58
C GLY A 312 -0.55 3.00 3.81
N ASP A 313 0.32 3.92 4.17
CA ASP A 313 1.67 3.99 3.66
C ASP A 313 2.65 4.48 4.72
N PHE A 314 3.82 3.82 4.85
CA PHE A 314 4.86 4.22 5.79
C PHE A 314 5.86 5.17 5.14
N ILE A 315 6.42 6.07 5.94
CA ILE A 315 7.61 6.86 5.59
C ILE A 315 8.53 6.98 6.80
N PHE A 316 9.81 6.77 6.59
CA PHE A 316 10.84 7.08 7.58
C PHE A 316 11.38 8.47 7.27
N TYR A 317 11.25 9.39 8.21
CA TYR A 317 11.58 10.80 8.04
C TYR A 317 12.19 11.37 9.32
N GLN A 318 13.38 11.96 9.23
CA GLN A 318 14.10 12.54 10.37
C GLN A 318 14.18 11.59 11.59
N ASP A 319 14.67 10.38 11.36
CA ASP A 319 14.86 9.32 12.35
C ASP A 319 13.57 8.85 13.05
N ARG A 320 12.41 9.10 12.46
CA ARG A 320 11.08 8.71 12.95
C ARG A 320 10.30 7.97 11.88
N LEU A 321 9.49 7.03 12.31
CA LEU A 321 8.61 6.25 11.42
C LEU A 321 7.18 6.79 11.49
N PHE A 322 6.60 7.07 10.34
CA PHE A 322 5.21 7.55 10.23
C PHE A 322 4.37 6.62 9.38
N LEU A 323 3.10 6.49 9.74
CA LEU A 323 2.08 5.81 8.97
C LEU A 323 1.00 6.82 8.55
N PHE A 324 0.82 6.97 7.26
CA PHE A 324 -0.28 7.73 6.65
C PHE A 324 -1.43 6.78 6.37
N HIS A 325 -2.65 7.17 6.71
CA HIS A 325 -3.85 6.38 6.44
C HIS A 325 -5.06 7.29 6.15
N ALA A 326 -6.14 6.71 5.63
CA ALA A 326 -7.39 7.43 5.49
C ALA A 326 -8.44 6.84 6.45
N PRO A 327 -9.04 7.68 7.31
CA PRO A 327 -10.20 7.32 8.11
C PRO A 327 -11.40 6.83 7.28
N THR A 328 -12.39 6.27 7.96
CA THR A 328 -13.56 5.64 7.33
C THR A 328 -14.39 6.60 6.49
N ASP A 329 -14.44 7.87 6.87
CA ASP A 329 -15.16 8.89 6.10
C ASP A 329 -14.51 9.18 4.74
N ARG A 330 -13.22 8.81 4.59
CA ARG A 330 -12.44 9.03 3.37
C ARG A 330 -12.42 10.49 2.90
N GLU A 331 -12.57 11.42 3.85
CA GLU A 331 -12.40 12.86 3.67
C GLU A 331 -11.18 13.38 4.44
N HIS A 332 -10.61 12.53 5.31
CA HIS A 332 -9.46 12.87 6.13
C HIS A 332 -8.22 12.04 5.75
N ILE A 333 -7.07 12.62 6.01
CA ILE A 333 -5.79 11.90 6.11
C ILE A 333 -5.37 11.92 7.57
N GLY A 334 -5.11 10.72 8.11
CA GLY A 334 -4.51 10.54 9.43
C GLY A 334 -3.03 10.26 9.33
N ILE A 335 -2.24 10.82 10.24
CA ILE A 335 -0.81 10.54 10.36
C ILE A 335 -0.53 10.05 11.78
N LEU A 336 0.07 8.88 11.86
CA LEU A 336 0.57 8.28 13.10
C LEU A 336 2.09 8.40 13.14
N GLU A 337 2.62 8.75 14.30
CA GLU A 337 4.03 8.52 14.62
C GLU A 337 4.13 7.16 15.31
N VAL A 338 4.81 6.24 14.64
CA VAL A 338 5.00 4.88 15.12
C VAL A 338 6.24 4.84 16.02
N ASP A 339 6.09 4.34 17.24
CA ASP A 339 7.23 4.10 18.13
C ASP A 339 7.85 2.72 17.78
N PRO A 340 9.07 2.66 17.23
CA PRO A 340 9.68 1.40 16.84
C PRO A 340 10.09 0.50 18.01
N GLN A 341 10.19 1.04 19.22
CA GLN A 341 10.58 0.30 20.41
C GLN A 341 9.37 -0.31 21.13
N ASP A 342 8.25 0.40 21.07
CA ASP A 342 7.00 -0.04 21.70
C ASP A 342 5.80 0.49 20.91
N LEU A 343 5.19 -0.36 20.11
CA LEU A 343 4.04 0.00 19.27
C LEU A 343 2.88 0.56 20.08
N SER A 344 2.77 0.24 21.38
CA SER A 344 1.73 0.79 22.25
C SER A 344 1.89 2.31 22.52
N ASN A 345 3.07 2.86 22.27
CA ASN A 345 3.36 4.30 22.37
C ASN A 345 3.09 5.05 21.06
N THR A 346 2.68 4.36 19.99
CA THR A 346 2.25 4.99 18.74
C THR A 346 1.14 5.99 19.00
N LYS A 347 1.20 7.14 18.37
CA LYS A 347 0.25 8.24 18.59
C LYS A 347 -0.17 8.90 17.27
N ILE A 348 -1.39 9.42 17.26
CA ILE A 348 -1.86 10.27 16.16
C ILE A 348 -1.21 11.65 16.32
N VAL A 349 -0.53 12.10 15.27
CA VAL A 349 0.12 13.43 15.26
C VAL A 349 -0.74 14.48 14.57
N LEU A 350 -1.56 14.09 13.60
CA LEU A 350 -2.57 14.98 13.01
C LEU A 350 -3.68 14.17 12.32
N GLN A 351 -4.83 14.85 12.13
CA GLN A 351 -5.89 14.46 11.20
C GLN A 351 -6.28 15.67 10.36
N ALA A 352 -6.09 15.56 9.06
CA ALA A 352 -6.36 16.63 8.11
C ALA A 352 -7.63 16.34 7.33
N LYS A 353 -8.63 17.22 7.45
CA LYS A 353 -9.79 17.18 6.56
C LYS A 353 -9.38 17.72 5.20
N MET A 354 -9.42 16.85 4.20
CA MET A 354 -9.10 17.21 2.83
C MET A 354 -10.31 17.89 2.17
N HIS A 355 -10.08 18.56 1.06
CA HIS A 355 -11.13 19.31 0.36
C HIS A 355 -12.25 18.44 -0.19
N SER A 356 -11.95 17.19 -0.53
CA SER A 356 -12.91 16.22 -1.04
C SER A 356 -12.51 14.80 -0.59
N SER A 357 -13.30 13.80 -0.96
CA SER A 357 -12.94 12.42 -0.66
C SER A 357 -11.53 12.10 -1.11
N CYS A 358 -10.74 11.52 -0.22
CA CYS A 358 -9.36 11.13 -0.48
C CYS A 358 -9.11 9.69 -0.07
N PHE A 359 -8.37 8.97 -0.91
CA PHE A 359 -8.08 7.55 -0.72
C PHE A 359 -6.64 7.26 -1.03
N TYR A 360 -6.09 6.24 -0.39
CA TYR A 360 -4.81 5.65 -0.75
C TYR A 360 -3.67 6.66 -0.75
N PRO A 361 -3.38 7.31 0.39
CA PRO A 361 -2.22 8.17 0.48
C PRO A 361 -0.96 7.36 0.22
N PHE A 362 -0.10 7.88 -0.65
CA PHE A 362 1.22 7.35 -0.88
C PHE A 362 2.23 8.49 -0.76
N VAL A 363 3.24 8.32 0.12
CA VAL A 363 4.15 9.38 0.52
C VAL A 363 5.58 9.04 0.14
N GLN A 364 6.29 10.00 -0.44
CA GLN A 364 7.69 9.85 -0.82
C GLN A 364 8.47 11.15 -0.63
N TYR A 365 9.79 11.04 -0.56
CA TYR A 365 10.66 12.17 -0.72
C TYR A 365 10.48 12.77 -2.11
N TYR A 366 10.40 14.10 -2.16
CA TYR A 366 10.24 14.83 -3.41
C TYR A 366 11.58 15.48 -3.83
N ARG A 367 11.94 16.61 -3.22
CA ARG A 367 13.25 17.26 -3.33
C ARG A 367 13.45 18.19 -2.15
N ASP A 368 14.67 18.66 -1.94
CA ASP A 368 15.02 19.69 -0.94
C ASP A 368 14.53 19.39 0.48
N GLY A 369 14.41 18.10 0.85
CA GLY A 369 13.93 17.66 2.15
C GLY A 369 12.39 17.70 2.30
N GLU A 370 11.66 18.13 1.27
CA GLU A 370 10.21 18.05 1.24
C GLU A 370 9.74 16.62 0.94
N LEU A 371 8.57 16.31 1.45
CA LEU A 371 7.80 15.13 1.07
C LEU A 371 6.72 15.52 0.07
N ALA A 372 6.28 14.54 -0.71
CA ALA A 372 5.05 14.68 -1.46
C ALA A 372 4.12 13.49 -1.17
N MET A 373 2.84 13.73 -1.30
CA MET A 373 1.79 12.73 -1.16
C MET A 373 0.96 12.68 -2.44
N SER A 374 0.86 11.50 -3.04
CA SER A 374 -0.18 11.25 -4.03
C SER A 374 -1.39 10.60 -3.37
N TYR A 375 -2.56 10.95 -3.83
CA TYR A 375 -3.83 10.40 -3.35
C TYR A 375 -4.90 10.48 -4.42
N THR A 376 -5.86 9.57 -4.31
CA THR A 376 -7.03 9.58 -5.20
C THR A 376 -8.11 10.49 -4.65
N VAL A 377 -8.68 11.34 -5.50
CA VAL A 377 -9.82 12.20 -5.19
C VAL A 377 -11.05 11.71 -5.96
N ALA A 378 -12.13 11.41 -5.25
CA ALA A 378 -13.42 10.96 -5.77
C ALA A 378 -13.34 9.78 -6.77
N ARG A 379 -12.24 9.02 -6.76
CA ARG A 379 -11.90 7.99 -7.77
C ARG A 379 -11.83 8.52 -9.20
N GLN A 380 -11.57 9.81 -9.38
CA GLN A 380 -11.52 10.46 -10.68
C GLN A 380 -10.18 11.14 -10.94
N HIS A 381 -9.55 11.66 -9.88
CA HIS A 381 -8.31 12.40 -9.99
C HIS A 381 -7.19 11.77 -9.16
N ILE A 382 -6.00 11.83 -9.71
CA ILE A 382 -4.76 11.46 -9.01
C ILE A 382 -4.00 12.73 -8.70
N ARG A 383 -4.10 13.19 -7.47
CA ARG A 383 -3.45 14.42 -7.00
C ARG A 383 -2.07 14.17 -6.44
N LEU A 384 -1.17 15.09 -6.67
CA LEU A 384 0.14 15.17 -6.05
C LEU A 384 0.30 16.53 -5.38
N GLY A 385 0.56 16.54 -4.08
CA GLY A 385 0.85 17.76 -3.32
C GLY A 385 2.10 17.59 -2.47
N ARG A 386 2.85 18.67 -2.25
CA ARG A 386 4.07 18.68 -1.42
C ARG A 386 3.77 19.22 -0.03
N PHE A 387 4.60 18.83 0.93
CA PHE A 387 4.51 19.31 2.30
C PHE A 387 5.83 19.12 3.06
N THR A 388 5.94 19.80 4.19
CA THR A 388 7.06 19.68 5.11
C THR A 388 6.57 19.10 6.43
N LEU A 389 6.73 17.78 6.60
CA LEU A 389 6.16 17.07 7.77
C LEU A 389 6.64 17.65 9.11
N SER A 390 7.91 18.06 9.22
CA SER A 390 8.47 18.64 10.43
C SER A 390 7.74 19.91 10.94
N ALA A 391 6.98 20.57 10.08
CA ALA A 391 6.17 21.73 10.48
C ALA A 391 4.97 21.35 11.40
N TYR A 392 4.65 20.07 11.51
CA TYR A 392 3.47 19.56 12.22
C TYR A 392 3.80 18.62 13.40
N LEU A 393 5.08 18.38 13.66
CA LEU A 393 5.55 17.39 14.66
C LEU A 393 5.83 17.97 16.05
#